data_c9e76f90cf4470e7c4bf433839596f39
#
_entry.id   c9e76f90cf4470e7c4bf433839596f39
#
_cell.length_a   1.000
_cell.length_b   1.000
_cell.length_c   1.000
_cell.angle_alpha   90.00
_cell.angle_beta   90.00
_cell.angle_gamma   90.00
#
_symmetry.space_group_name_H-M   'P 1'
#
loop_
_entity.id
_entity.type
_entity.pdbx_description
1 polymer ?
#
loop_
_entity_poly.entity_id
_entity_poly.type
_entity_poly.pdbx_seq_one_letter_code
_entity_poly.pdbx_strand_id
1 'polypeptide(L)'
;STWSHMLERCYNEKYREKYKSYEGCTVNQEWHSLANFSKFFHNCPYRQDNWSLDKDLIERGNREYCKETCAFVPNEINSSVVFSERLRGEYPLGVIRNGVVNAKNPFHARVTDTDGGKVISGWFNTEEEAFYFYKHHKEARLKALAKKWSGLVDPRVSFALENWKIYDSVTGMGV
;
A
#
# COMPACT_ATOMS: atom_id res chain seq x y z
N SER A 1 -10.76 -18.93 -3.57
CA SER A 1 -11.21 -18.27 -2.32
C SER A 1 -10.10 -17.38 -1.75
N THR A 2 -10.46 -16.44 -0.87
CA THR A 2 -9.48 -15.59 -0.17
C THR A 2 -8.44 -16.43 0.58
N TRP A 3 -8.88 -17.49 1.25
CA TRP A 3 -7.99 -18.41 1.97
C TRP A 3 -6.98 -19.09 1.06
N SER A 4 -7.41 -19.65 -0.07
CA SER A 4 -6.50 -20.30 -1.03
C SER A 4 -5.48 -19.31 -1.59
N HIS A 5 -5.90 -18.11 -1.95
CA HIS A 5 -5.00 -17.08 -2.46
C HIS A 5 -3.99 -16.60 -1.40
N MET A 6 -4.38 -16.52 -0.12
CA MET A 6 -3.48 -16.21 0.99
C MET A 6 -2.37 -17.26 1.11
N LEU A 7 -2.72 -18.55 1.11
CA LEU A 7 -1.75 -19.66 1.16
C LEU A 7 -0.85 -19.69 -0.08
N GLU A 8 -1.43 -19.47 -1.27
CA GLU A 8 -0.68 -19.41 -2.52
C GLU A 8 0.38 -18.32 -2.50
N ARG A 9 0.03 -17.12 -2.02
CA ARG A 9 0.97 -15.99 -1.87
C ARG A 9 2.14 -16.32 -0.96
N CYS A 10 1.88 -17.03 0.14
CA CYS A 10 2.91 -17.35 1.13
C CYS A 10 3.76 -18.57 0.77
N TYR A 11 3.17 -19.60 0.11
CA TYR A 11 3.81 -20.92 0.03
C TYR A 11 4.03 -21.43 -1.39
N ASN A 12 3.44 -20.81 -2.42
CA ASN A 12 3.70 -21.21 -3.80
C ASN A 12 5.00 -20.56 -4.32
N GLU A 13 6.02 -21.36 -4.63
CA GLU A 13 7.32 -20.87 -5.10
C GLU A 13 7.21 -20.03 -6.37
N LYS A 14 6.47 -20.51 -7.38
CA LYS A 14 6.28 -19.79 -8.65
C LYS A 14 5.60 -18.44 -8.45
N TYR A 15 4.66 -18.38 -7.50
CA TYR A 15 3.99 -17.13 -7.16
C TYR A 15 4.96 -16.14 -6.51
N ARG A 16 5.79 -16.59 -5.55
CA ARG A 16 6.81 -15.76 -4.87
C ARG A 16 7.94 -15.32 -5.79
N GLU A 17 8.35 -16.18 -6.74
CA GLU A 17 9.32 -15.79 -7.78
C GLU A 17 8.82 -14.62 -8.62
N LYS A 18 7.54 -14.65 -8.99
CA LYS A 18 6.88 -13.60 -9.77
C LYS A 18 6.60 -12.33 -8.96
N TYR A 19 6.23 -12.49 -7.68
CA TYR A 19 5.81 -11.40 -6.79
C TYR A 19 6.68 -11.38 -5.52
N LYS A 20 7.85 -10.79 -5.62
CA LYS A 20 8.87 -10.71 -4.55
C LYS A 20 8.36 -10.04 -3.26
N SER A 21 7.30 -9.24 -3.34
CA SER A 21 6.66 -8.63 -2.17
C SER A 21 6.11 -9.65 -1.16
N TYR A 22 5.86 -10.89 -1.60
CA TYR A 22 5.41 -11.97 -0.72
C TYR A 22 6.55 -12.88 -0.21
N GLU A 23 7.80 -12.60 -0.56
CA GLU A 23 8.94 -13.35 -0.04
C GLU A 23 9.02 -13.20 1.49
N GLY A 24 9.13 -14.33 2.22
CA GLY A 24 9.11 -14.35 3.69
C GLY A 24 7.74 -14.09 4.34
N CYS A 25 6.65 -14.00 3.55
CA CYS A 25 5.31 -13.94 4.14
C CYS A 25 4.89 -15.32 4.65
N THR A 26 4.19 -15.30 5.79
CA THR A 26 3.68 -16.49 6.48
C THR A 26 2.20 -16.35 6.81
N VAL A 27 1.58 -17.44 7.19
CA VAL A 27 0.20 -17.49 7.69
C VAL A 27 0.24 -18.02 9.11
N ASN A 28 -0.45 -17.37 10.03
CA ASN A 28 -0.58 -17.82 11.41
C ASN A 28 -1.14 -19.26 11.47
N GLN A 29 -0.66 -20.04 12.43
CA GLN A 29 -1.01 -21.45 12.59
C GLN A 29 -2.53 -21.70 12.61
N GLU A 30 -3.30 -20.83 13.26
CA GLU A 30 -4.76 -20.96 13.31
C GLU A 30 -5.40 -20.90 11.92
N TRP A 31 -4.86 -20.10 11.00
CA TRP A 31 -5.42 -19.90 9.66
C TRP A 31 -4.95 -20.92 8.62
N HIS A 32 -4.10 -21.88 8.99
CA HIS A 32 -3.88 -23.07 8.20
C HIS A 32 -5.15 -23.95 8.16
N SER A 33 -6.02 -23.83 9.15
CA SER A 33 -7.35 -24.45 9.13
C SER A 33 -8.35 -23.57 8.38
N LEU A 34 -8.94 -24.09 7.32
CA LEU A 34 -10.02 -23.42 6.59
C LEU A 34 -11.21 -23.10 7.52
N ALA A 35 -11.51 -23.99 8.48
CA ALA A 35 -12.61 -23.79 9.42
C ALA A 35 -12.36 -22.56 10.33
N ASN A 36 -11.13 -22.38 10.80
CA ASN A 36 -10.78 -21.24 11.66
C ASN A 36 -10.73 -19.93 10.83
N PHE A 37 -10.15 -19.97 9.63
CA PHE A 37 -10.19 -18.80 8.75
C PHE A 37 -11.62 -18.43 8.37
N SER A 38 -12.47 -19.43 8.11
CA SER A 38 -13.89 -19.22 7.77
C SER A 38 -14.65 -18.52 8.91
N LYS A 39 -14.38 -18.87 10.16
CA LYS A 39 -14.96 -18.17 11.32
C LYS A 39 -14.56 -16.68 11.33
N PHE A 40 -13.28 -16.37 11.13
CA PHE A 40 -12.81 -14.99 11.01
C PHE A 40 -13.49 -14.28 9.83
N PHE A 41 -13.51 -14.92 8.65
CA PHE A 41 -14.05 -14.36 7.41
C PHE A 41 -15.54 -13.99 7.54
N HIS A 42 -16.36 -14.86 8.10
CA HIS A 42 -17.80 -14.65 8.24
C HIS A 42 -18.18 -13.73 9.41
N ASN A 43 -17.36 -13.69 10.47
CA ASN A 43 -17.62 -12.86 11.64
C ASN A 43 -16.98 -11.47 11.57
N CYS A 44 -16.21 -11.17 10.53
CA CYS A 44 -15.61 -9.85 10.35
C CYS A 44 -16.69 -8.80 10.00
N PRO A 45 -16.97 -7.83 10.87
CA PRO A 45 -18.04 -6.84 10.66
C PRO A 45 -17.71 -5.85 9.53
N TYR A 46 -16.45 -5.72 9.20
CA TYR A 46 -15.94 -4.76 8.21
C TYR A 46 -15.57 -5.43 6.87
N ARG A 47 -16.16 -6.59 6.57
CA ARG A 47 -15.93 -7.29 5.31
C ARG A 47 -17.08 -7.03 4.33
N GLN A 48 -16.75 -6.72 3.10
CA GLN A 48 -17.69 -6.71 1.98
C GLN A 48 -17.17 -7.58 0.83
N ASP A 49 -18.08 -7.99 -0.05
CA ASP A 49 -17.70 -8.76 -1.22
C ASP A 49 -16.75 -7.95 -2.12
N ASN A 50 -15.80 -8.64 -2.72
CA ASN A 50 -14.73 -8.05 -3.56
C ASN A 50 -13.69 -7.18 -2.82
N TRP A 51 -13.71 -7.13 -1.49
CA TRP A 51 -12.63 -6.51 -0.74
C TRP A 51 -11.42 -7.45 -0.59
N SER A 52 -10.25 -6.85 -0.59
CA SER A 52 -8.99 -7.57 -0.42
C SER A 52 -8.64 -7.74 1.04
N LEU A 53 -8.11 -8.92 1.41
CA LEU A 53 -7.48 -9.12 2.71
C LEU A 53 -6.07 -8.54 2.64
N ASP A 54 -5.84 -7.49 3.40
CA ASP A 54 -4.53 -6.84 3.55
C ASP A 54 -3.90 -7.22 4.89
N LYS A 55 -2.57 -7.40 4.93
CA LYS A 55 -1.82 -7.87 6.11
C LYS A 55 -0.87 -6.84 6.70
N ASP A 56 -0.50 -5.80 5.95
CA ASP A 56 0.57 -4.88 6.28
C ASP A 56 0.15 -3.39 6.29
N LEU A 57 -1.11 -3.12 6.07
CA LEU A 57 -1.65 -1.77 6.15
C LEU A 57 -1.76 -1.29 7.61
N ILE A 58 -2.26 -2.17 8.52
CA ILE A 58 -2.39 -1.84 9.94
C ILE A 58 -1.01 -1.77 10.60
N GLU A 59 -0.15 -2.73 10.29
CA GLU A 59 1.22 -2.81 10.79
C GLU A 59 2.18 -2.84 9.61
N ARG A 60 2.77 -1.68 9.32
CA ARG A 60 3.63 -1.50 8.14
C ARG A 60 4.84 -2.41 8.19
N GLY A 61 5.02 -3.19 7.12
CA GLY A 61 6.11 -4.16 7.01
C GLY A 61 5.81 -5.52 7.63
N ASN A 62 4.62 -5.72 8.21
CA ASN A 62 4.19 -7.03 8.68
C ASN A 62 4.20 -8.07 7.55
N ARG A 63 4.62 -9.29 7.87
CA ARG A 63 4.72 -10.39 6.92
C ARG A 63 3.86 -11.60 7.27
N GLU A 64 3.15 -11.55 8.39
CA GLU A 64 2.27 -12.63 8.81
C GLU A 64 0.81 -12.30 8.54
N TYR A 65 0.08 -13.22 7.93
CA TYR A 65 -1.38 -13.16 7.89
C TYR A 65 -1.97 -13.69 9.19
N CYS A 66 -2.56 -12.81 9.99
CA CYS A 66 -3.26 -13.15 11.22
C CYS A 66 -4.41 -12.16 11.50
N LYS A 67 -5.28 -12.48 12.44
CA LYS A 67 -6.45 -11.66 12.78
C LYS A 67 -6.09 -10.31 13.38
N GLU A 68 -4.92 -10.22 14.02
CA GLU A 68 -4.43 -9.03 14.70
C GLU A 68 -4.01 -7.94 13.73
N THR A 69 -3.41 -8.32 12.61
CA THR A 69 -2.81 -7.38 11.64
C THR A 69 -3.56 -7.30 10.32
N CYS A 70 -4.40 -8.30 10.01
CA CYS A 70 -5.16 -8.31 8.76
C CYS A 70 -6.48 -7.53 8.88
N ALA A 71 -6.83 -6.88 7.78
CA ALA A 71 -8.14 -6.28 7.59
C ALA A 71 -8.62 -6.45 6.15
N PHE A 72 -9.94 -6.47 5.95
CA PHE A 72 -10.54 -6.37 4.63
C PHE A 72 -10.63 -4.90 4.22
N VAL A 73 -10.16 -4.60 3.03
CA VAL A 73 -10.14 -3.23 2.49
C VAL A 73 -10.66 -3.18 1.06
N PRO A 74 -11.36 -2.09 0.70
CA PRO A 74 -11.76 -1.87 -0.68
C PRO A 74 -10.54 -1.68 -1.57
N ASN A 75 -10.69 -1.98 -2.87
CA ASN A 75 -9.60 -1.89 -3.84
C ASN A 75 -9.01 -0.47 -3.91
N GLU A 76 -9.81 0.57 -3.69
CA GLU A 76 -9.35 1.96 -3.67
C GLU A 76 -8.30 2.19 -2.57
N ILE A 77 -8.51 1.65 -1.37
CA ILE A 77 -7.51 1.70 -0.28
C ILE A 77 -6.33 0.83 -0.62
N ASN A 78 -6.56 -0.44 -0.97
CA ASN A 78 -5.49 -1.40 -1.24
C ASN A 78 -4.52 -0.88 -2.31
N SER A 79 -5.01 -0.38 -3.43
CA SER A 79 -4.18 0.18 -4.50
C SER A 79 -3.47 1.48 -4.12
N SER A 80 -4.01 2.22 -3.15
CA SER A 80 -3.40 3.48 -2.70
C SER A 80 -2.21 3.28 -1.77
N VAL A 81 -2.10 2.15 -1.09
CA VAL A 81 -0.99 1.83 -0.17
C VAL A 81 0.05 0.88 -0.76
N VAL A 82 -0.17 0.37 -1.96
CA VAL A 82 0.83 -0.43 -2.66
C VAL A 82 1.97 0.47 -3.13
N PHE A 83 3.11 0.36 -2.49
CA PHE A 83 4.37 1.00 -2.88
C PHE A 83 5.25 -0.05 -3.56
N SER A 84 5.31 -0.01 -4.87
CA SER A 84 6.13 -0.96 -5.62
C SER A 84 7.59 -0.49 -5.63
N GLU A 85 8.42 -1.05 -4.77
CA GLU A 85 9.88 -0.86 -4.83
C GLU A 85 10.44 -1.27 -6.20
N ARG A 86 9.81 -2.21 -6.88
CA ARG A 86 10.18 -2.65 -8.23
C ARG A 86 10.01 -1.54 -9.27
N LEU A 87 9.07 -0.60 -9.06
CA LEU A 87 8.83 0.53 -9.95
C LEU A 87 9.59 1.79 -9.53
N ARG A 88 10.34 1.70 -8.43
CA ARG A 88 11.03 2.82 -7.82
C ARG A 88 12.14 3.42 -8.67
N GLY A 89 12.88 2.61 -9.41
CA GLY A 89 14.04 3.08 -10.16
C GLY A 89 15.21 3.57 -9.27
N GLU A 90 16.04 4.46 -9.80
CA GLU A 90 17.21 5.05 -9.11
C GLU A 90 16.86 6.22 -8.20
N TYR A 91 15.63 6.78 -8.34
CA TYR A 91 15.22 8.02 -7.70
C TYR A 91 14.35 7.75 -6.47
N PRO A 92 14.15 8.78 -5.61
CA PRO A 92 13.27 8.65 -4.45
C PRO A 92 11.87 8.19 -4.83
N LEU A 93 11.15 7.63 -3.87
CA LEU A 93 9.79 7.11 -4.06
C LEU A 93 8.88 8.16 -4.72
N GLY A 94 8.23 7.79 -5.82
CA GLY A 94 7.31 8.66 -6.55
C GLY A 94 7.97 9.67 -7.49
N VAL A 95 9.30 9.66 -7.59
CA VAL A 95 10.09 10.54 -8.46
C VAL A 95 10.57 9.81 -9.70
N ILE A 96 10.44 10.44 -10.85
CA ILE A 96 10.92 9.95 -12.13
C ILE A 96 11.78 11.05 -12.77
N ARG A 97 12.91 10.70 -13.37
CA ARG A 97 13.72 11.63 -14.16
C ARG A 97 13.30 11.61 -15.62
N ASN A 98 13.21 12.81 -16.22
CA ASN A 98 13.09 12.96 -17.66
C ASN A 98 14.41 12.55 -18.35
N GLY A 99 14.31 11.75 -19.40
CA GLY A 99 15.47 11.35 -20.20
C GLY A 99 16.06 12.46 -21.11
N VAL A 100 15.45 13.65 -21.12
CA VAL A 100 15.93 14.78 -21.95
C VAL A 100 17.19 15.38 -21.32
N VAL A 101 18.29 15.39 -22.08
CA VAL A 101 19.54 16.01 -21.66
C VAL A 101 19.34 17.51 -21.49
N ASN A 102 19.83 18.07 -20.36
CA ASN A 102 19.74 19.49 -20.03
C ASN A 102 18.30 20.05 -19.87
N ALA A 103 17.32 19.21 -19.53
CA ALA A 103 16.00 19.68 -19.16
C ALA A 103 16.10 20.66 -17.97
N LYS A 104 15.40 21.80 -18.03
CA LYS A 104 15.39 22.80 -16.95
C LYS A 104 14.85 22.22 -15.65
N ASN A 105 13.80 21.38 -15.73
CA ASN A 105 13.18 20.70 -14.60
C ASN A 105 13.18 19.19 -14.91
N PRO A 106 14.25 18.45 -14.58
CA PRO A 106 14.41 17.08 -15.03
C PRO A 106 13.60 16.06 -14.20
N PHE A 107 13.12 16.44 -12.99
CA PHE A 107 12.42 15.53 -12.11
C PHE A 107 10.91 15.73 -12.15
N HIS A 108 10.20 14.63 -12.25
CA HIS A 108 8.75 14.59 -12.34
C HIS A 108 8.16 13.76 -11.21
N ALA A 109 7.12 14.26 -10.56
CA ALA A 109 6.32 13.52 -9.63
C ALA A 109 4.85 13.57 -10.03
N ARG A 110 4.12 12.47 -9.79
CA ARG A 110 2.68 12.36 -10.07
C ARG A 110 1.99 11.55 -8.98
N VAL A 111 0.78 11.93 -8.63
CA VAL A 111 -0.03 11.27 -7.61
C VAL A 111 -1.51 11.47 -7.92
N THR A 112 -2.35 10.53 -7.53
CA THR A 112 -3.81 10.70 -7.59
C THR A 112 -4.26 11.73 -6.56
N ASP A 113 -5.15 12.64 -6.93
CA ASP A 113 -5.69 13.68 -6.04
C ASP A 113 -6.52 13.09 -4.87
N THR A 114 -6.95 13.97 -3.95
CA THR A 114 -7.73 13.59 -2.78
C THR A 114 -9.07 12.94 -3.13
N ASP A 115 -9.67 13.31 -4.25
CA ASP A 115 -10.96 12.79 -4.68
C ASP A 115 -10.83 11.49 -5.49
N GLY A 116 -9.60 11.14 -5.92
CA GLY A 116 -9.32 9.93 -6.68
C GLY A 116 -9.66 10.00 -8.16
N GLY A 117 -10.10 11.16 -8.65
CA GLY A 117 -10.56 11.35 -10.02
C GLY A 117 -9.50 11.87 -10.99
N LYS A 118 -8.47 12.53 -10.50
CA LYS A 118 -7.45 13.18 -11.32
C LYS A 118 -6.04 12.81 -10.88
N VAL A 119 -5.10 12.96 -11.78
CA VAL A 119 -3.67 12.87 -11.48
C VAL A 119 -3.12 14.29 -11.36
N ILE A 120 -2.55 14.59 -10.20
CA ILE A 120 -1.78 15.81 -9.95
C ILE A 120 -0.32 15.50 -10.30
N SER A 121 0.34 16.39 -11.01
CA SER A 121 1.75 16.21 -11.37
C SER A 121 2.52 17.53 -11.41
N GLY A 122 3.83 17.44 -11.21
CA GLY A 122 4.73 18.60 -11.28
C GLY A 122 6.11 18.21 -11.80
N TRP A 123 6.82 19.21 -12.35
CA TRP A 123 8.20 19.11 -12.80
C TRP A 123 9.09 20.00 -11.94
N PHE A 124 10.24 19.50 -11.50
CA PHE A 124 11.07 20.09 -10.45
C PHE A 124 12.54 20.10 -10.86
N ASN A 125 13.31 21.01 -10.26
CA ASN A 125 14.75 21.09 -10.46
C ASN A 125 15.52 19.99 -9.74
N THR A 126 15.04 19.57 -8.58
CA THR A 126 15.70 18.58 -7.72
C THR A 126 14.80 17.39 -7.42
N GLU A 127 15.43 16.26 -7.11
CA GLU A 127 14.75 15.04 -6.63
C GLU A 127 13.99 15.32 -5.34
N GLU A 128 14.57 16.11 -4.47
CA GLU A 128 14.01 16.45 -3.16
C GLU A 128 12.70 17.22 -3.31
N GLU A 129 12.66 18.27 -4.16
CA GLU A 129 11.44 19.01 -4.46
C GLU A 129 10.33 18.09 -5.02
N ALA A 130 10.69 17.21 -5.95
CA ALA A 130 9.76 16.26 -6.54
C ALA A 130 9.25 15.25 -5.50
N PHE A 131 10.12 14.75 -4.61
CA PHE A 131 9.74 13.84 -3.53
C PHE A 131 8.79 14.49 -2.53
N TYR A 132 9.08 15.73 -2.07
CA TYR A 132 8.20 16.41 -1.11
C TYR A 132 6.85 16.79 -1.72
N PHE A 133 6.81 17.10 -3.01
CA PHE A 133 5.54 17.23 -3.74
C PHE A 133 4.74 15.92 -3.70
N TYR A 134 5.36 14.79 -4.08
CA TYR A 134 4.74 13.48 -4.01
C TYR A 134 4.26 13.14 -2.60
N LYS A 135 5.13 13.28 -1.59
CA LYS A 135 4.84 13.02 -0.18
C LYS A 135 3.60 13.79 0.27
N HIS A 136 3.59 15.10 0.06
CA HIS A 136 2.50 15.99 0.47
C HIS A 136 1.15 15.53 -0.08
N HIS A 137 1.07 15.35 -1.39
CA HIS A 137 -0.19 14.96 -2.04
C HIS A 137 -0.59 13.51 -1.74
N LYS A 138 0.37 12.61 -1.60
CA LYS A 138 0.10 11.21 -1.25
C LYS A 138 -0.45 11.07 0.18
N GLU A 139 0.15 11.75 1.15
CA GLU A 139 -0.34 11.76 2.52
C GLU A 139 -1.73 12.42 2.61
N ALA A 140 -1.96 13.50 1.88
CA ALA A 140 -3.28 14.13 1.80
C ALA A 140 -4.34 13.16 1.22
N ARG A 141 -4.00 12.41 0.16
CA ARG A 141 -4.86 11.38 -0.42
C ARG A 141 -5.20 10.29 0.60
N LEU A 142 -4.22 9.78 1.35
CA LEU A 142 -4.45 8.73 2.34
C LEU A 142 -5.36 9.22 3.48
N LYS A 143 -5.18 10.46 3.95
CA LYS A 143 -6.08 11.08 4.93
C LYS A 143 -7.51 11.26 4.39
N ALA A 144 -7.66 11.63 3.12
CA ALA A 144 -8.97 11.73 2.48
C ALA A 144 -9.66 10.37 2.39
N LEU A 145 -8.91 9.29 2.09
CA LEU A 145 -9.42 7.92 2.12
C LEU A 145 -9.83 7.49 3.53
N ALA A 146 -9.02 7.79 4.56
CA ALA A 146 -9.38 7.53 5.96
C ALA A 146 -10.74 8.14 6.31
N LYS A 147 -10.95 9.41 5.92
CA LYS A 147 -12.22 10.13 6.15
C LYS A 147 -13.37 9.52 5.34
N LYS A 148 -13.17 9.26 4.05
CA LYS A 148 -14.19 8.71 3.15
C LYS A 148 -14.72 7.37 3.63
N TRP A 149 -13.83 6.50 4.11
CA TRP A 149 -14.15 5.13 4.52
C TRP A 149 -14.35 4.96 6.03
N SER A 150 -14.32 6.06 6.80
CA SER A 150 -14.57 6.05 8.25
C SER A 150 -15.93 5.41 8.57
N GLY A 151 -15.93 4.47 9.52
CA GLY A 151 -17.12 3.72 9.91
C GLY A 151 -17.53 2.58 8.96
N LEU A 152 -16.93 2.49 7.76
CA LEU A 152 -17.19 1.43 6.80
C LEU A 152 -16.08 0.36 6.80
N VAL A 153 -14.85 0.73 7.11
CA VAL A 153 -13.71 -0.16 7.27
C VAL A 153 -13.35 -0.34 8.74
N ASP A 154 -12.51 -1.33 9.04
CA ASP A 154 -11.95 -1.51 10.39
C ASP A 154 -11.34 -0.19 10.88
N PRO A 155 -11.66 0.28 12.10
CA PRO A 155 -11.11 1.53 12.65
C PRO A 155 -9.59 1.60 12.63
N ARG A 156 -8.90 0.45 12.76
CA ARG A 156 -7.44 0.37 12.68
C ARG A 156 -6.93 0.76 11.29
N VAL A 157 -7.69 0.44 10.23
CA VAL A 157 -7.38 0.86 8.85
C VAL A 157 -7.48 2.37 8.70
N SER A 158 -8.57 2.98 9.19
CA SER A 158 -8.74 4.44 9.16
C SER A 158 -7.63 5.14 9.91
N PHE A 159 -7.29 4.66 11.11
CA PHE A 159 -6.19 5.20 11.91
C PHE A 159 -4.83 5.09 11.20
N ALA A 160 -4.53 3.93 10.60
CA ALA A 160 -3.29 3.73 9.86
C ALA A 160 -3.17 4.69 8.67
N LEU A 161 -4.23 4.86 7.87
CA LEU A 161 -4.26 5.78 6.74
C LEU A 161 -4.10 7.25 7.16
N GLU A 162 -4.74 7.67 8.24
CA GLU A 162 -4.68 9.04 8.75
C GLU A 162 -3.26 9.40 9.22
N ASN A 163 -2.57 8.44 9.83
CA ASN A 163 -1.23 8.60 10.38
C ASN A 163 -0.11 8.13 9.45
N TRP A 164 -0.44 7.75 8.22
CA TRP A 164 0.54 7.24 7.27
C TRP A 164 1.55 8.31 6.87
N LYS A 165 2.84 7.98 7.03
CA LYS A 165 3.95 8.83 6.61
C LYS A 165 4.67 8.22 5.41
N ILE A 166 4.94 9.06 4.41
CA ILE A 166 5.75 8.70 3.27
C ILE A 166 7.20 9.05 3.58
N TYR A 167 8.07 8.07 3.47
CA TYR A 167 9.52 8.22 3.55
C TYR A 167 10.19 7.33 2.52
N ASP A 168 11.37 7.72 2.10
CA ASP A 168 12.21 6.92 1.23
C ASP A 168 13.37 6.31 2.04
N SER A 169 13.34 4.99 2.22
CA SER A 169 14.29 4.27 3.07
C SER A 169 15.72 4.25 2.53
N VAL A 170 15.91 4.50 1.23
CA VAL A 170 17.23 4.47 0.58
C VAL A 170 17.90 5.84 0.64
N THR A 171 17.14 6.91 0.42
CA THR A 171 17.69 8.28 0.47
C THR A 171 17.56 8.93 1.85
N GLY A 172 16.76 8.35 2.75
CA GLY A 172 16.45 8.93 4.07
C GLY A 172 15.50 10.14 4.00
N MET A 173 14.96 10.46 2.84
CA MET A 173 14.04 11.58 2.70
C MET A 173 12.70 11.30 3.39
N GLY A 174 12.18 12.31 4.08
CA GLY A 174 10.86 12.28 4.71
C GLY A 174 10.82 11.68 6.13
N VAL A 175 11.99 11.29 6.68
CA VAL A 175 12.13 10.80 8.06
C VAL A 175 12.10 11.98 9.02
#